data_c0d28cf77f4f236f0c590a662900cb40
#
_entry.id   c0d28cf77f4f236f0c590a662900cb40
#
_cell.length_a   1.000
_cell.length_b   1.000
_cell.length_c   1.000
_cell.angle_alpha   90.00
_cell.angle_beta   90.00
_cell.angle_gamma   90.00
#
_symmetry.space_group_name_H-M   'P 1'
#
loop_
_entity.id
_entity.type
_entity.pdbx_description
1 polymer ?
#
loop_
_entity_poly.entity_id
_entity_poly.type
_entity_poly.pdbx_seq_one_letter_code
_entity_poly.pdbx_strand_id
1 'polypeptide(L)' 'NAIKSIPESHFIPFEMYLSGFKYREIAERTGVSLGTIKSRIFHCRKKLKAILAE' A
#
# COMPACT_ATOMS: atom_id res chain seq x y z
N ASN A 1 -5.65 5.64 -16.76
CA ASN A 1 -5.92 6.07 -15.41
C ASN A 1 -4.68 5.94 -14.54
N ALA A 2 -4.32 7.01 -13.84
CA ALA A 2 -3.11 7.05 -13.02
C ALA A 2 -3.09 5.98 -11.92
N ILE A 3 -4.25 5.65 -11.36
CA ILE A 3 -4.35 4.62 -10.32
C ILE A 3 -3.96 3.24 -10.85
N LYS A 4 -4.21 2.99 -12.13
CA LYS A 4 -3.88 1.70 -12.72
C LYS A 4 -2.38 1.47 -12.87
N SER A 5 -1.57 2.51 -12.71
CA SER A 5 -0.12 2.36 -12.74
C SER A 5 0.45 1.79 -11.45
N ILE A 6 -0.38 1.66 -10.41
CA ILE A 6 0.04 1.08 -9.13
C ILE A 6 -0.25 -0.42 -9.15
N PRO A 7 0.77 -1.27 -8.98
CA PRO A 7 0.55 -2.72 -8.94
C PRO A 7 -0.39 -3.11 -7.80
N GLU A 8 -1.23 -4.12 -8.03
CA GLU A 8 -2.13 -4.61 -6.99
C GLU A 8 -1.36 -5.04 -5.74
N SER A 9 -0.18 -5.62 -5.93
CA SER A 9 0.66 -6.06 -4.80
C SER A 9 1.02 -4.91 -3.86
N HIS A 10 0.98 -3.67 -4.34
CA HIS A 10 1.23 -2.49 -3.52
C HIS A 10 -0.08 -1.87 -3.03
N PHE A 11 -1.10 -1.89 -3.88
CA PHE A 11 -2.37 -1.24 -3.59
C PHE A 11 -3.20 -1.96 -2.53
N ILE A 12 -3.20 -3.29 -2.55
CA ILE A 12 -3.97 -4.08 -1.59
C ILE A 12 -3.54 -3.81 -0.14
N PRO A 13 -2.23 -3.85 0.20
CA PRO A 13 -1.81 -3.49 1.55
C PRO A 13 -2.19 -2.06 1.94
N PHE A 14 -2.14 -1.14 0.99
CA PHE A 14 -2.49 0.25 1.25
C PHE A 14 -3.98 0.39 1.57
N GLU A 15 -4.84 -0.31 0.82
CA GLU A 15 -6.27 -0.32 1.09
C GLU A 15 -6.57 -0.86 2.49
N MET A 16 -5.89 -1.94 2.87
CA MET A 16 -6.06 -2.52 4.20
C MET A 16 -5.65 -1.53 5.28
N TYR A 17 -4.55 -0.82 5.05
CA TYR A 17 -4.07 0.19 5.98
C TYR A 17 -5.13 1.30 6.16
N LEU A 18 -5.72 1.76 5.07
CA LEU A 18 -6.76 2.78 5.11
C LEU A 18 -8.03 2.29 5.82
N SER A 19 -8.27 0.98 5.78
CA SER A 19 -9.43 0.37 6.45
C SER A 19 -9.20 0.19 7.94
N GLY A 20 -8.02 0.50 8.45
CA GLY A 20 -7.73 0.43 9.88
C GLY A 20 -6.84 -0.72 10.32
N PHE A 21 -6.39 -1.55 9.39
CA PHE A 21 -5.47 -2.64 9.74
C PHE A 21 -4.09 -2.09 10.05
N LYS A 22 -3.45 -2.68 11.08
CA LYS A 22 -2.07 -2.35 11.40
C LYS A 22 -1.13 -3.09 10.46
N TYR A 23 0.08 -2.56 10.27
CA TYR A 23 1.06 -3.18 9.38
C TYR A 23 1.27 -4.66 9.70
N ARG A 24 1.34 -5.00 10.98
CA ARG A 24 1.54 -6.38 11.40
C ARG A 24 0.37 -7.27 10.97
N GLU A 25 -0.85 -6.75 11.10
CA GLU A 25 -2.03 -7.47 10.69
C GLU A 25 -2.06 -7.69 9.19
N ILE A 26 -1.67 -6.66 8.45
CA ILE A 26 -1.61 -6.75 6.99
C ILE A 26 -0.59 -7.81 6.58
N ALA A 27 0.57 -7.82 7.23
CA ALA A 27 1.61 -8.79 6.95
C ALA A 27 1.11 -10.23 7.18
N GLU A 28 0.40 -10.45 8.28
CA GLU A 28 -0.16 -11.77 8.59
C GLU A 28 -1.19 -12.20 7.57
N ARG A 29 -2.08 -11.30 7.19
CA ARG A 29 -3.19 -11.63 6.28
C ARG A 29 -2.71 -11.86 4.84
N THR A 30 -1.68 -11.14 4.42
CA THR A 30 -1.16 -11.26 3.06
C THR A 30 -0.05 -12.27 2.92
N GLY A 31 0.53 -12.72 4.03
CA GLY A 31 1.68 -13.62 4.00
C GLY A 31 2.97 -12.94 3.57
N VAL A 32 3.00 -11.61 3.61
CA VAL A 32 4.16 -10.81 3.20
C VAL A 32 4.85 -10.28 4.45
N SER A 33 6.18 -10.15 4.39
CA SER A 33 6.94 -9.68 5.55
C SER A 33 6.57 -8.24 5.94
N LEU A 34 6.72 -7.93 7.21
CA LEU A 34 6.39 -6.61 7.74
C LEU A 34 7.16 -5.50 7.04
N GLY A 35 8.47 -5.72 6.81
CA GLY A 35 9.29 -4.74 6.12
C GLY A 35 8.81 -4.46 4.71
N THR A 36 8.40 -5.52 4.01
CA THR A 36 7.86 -5.37 2.66
C THR A 36 6.53 -4.62 2.67
N ILE A 37 5.67 -4.90 3.65
CA ILE A 37 4.40 -4.19 3.79
C ILE A 37 4.64 -2.69 3.99
N LYS A 38 5.55 -2.33 4.88
CA LYS A 38 5.88 -0.92 5.11
C LYS A 38 6.38 -0.25 3.85
N SER A 39 7.25 -0.93 3.12
CA SER A 39 7.82 -0.41 1.88
C SER A 39 6.73 -0.20 0.81
N ARG A 40 5.87 -1.20 0.64
CA ARG A 40 4.80 -1.12 -0.36
C ARG A 40 3.81 -0.01 -0.06
N ILE A 41 3.43 0.13 1.21
CA ILE A 41 2.52 1.20 1.62
C ILE A 41 3.17 2.57 1.41
N PHE A 42 4.45 2.69 1.76
CA PHE A 42 5.19 3.93 1.54
C PHE A 42 5.22 4.32 0.06
N HIS A 43 5.55 3.38 -0.81
CA HIS A 43 5.60 3.65 -2.25
C HIS A 43 4.24 4.02 -2.81
N CYS A 44 3.20 3.34 -2.35
CA CYS A 44 1.84 3.62 -2.79
C CYS A 44 1.40 5.03 -2.38
N ARG A 45 1.67 5.40 -1.13
CA ARG A 45 1.35 6.75 -0.63
C ARG A 45 2.10 7.82 -1.42
N LYS A 46 3.36 7.58 -1.69
CA LYS A 46 4.19 8.53 -2.44
C LYS A 46 3.64 8.73 -3.84
N LYS A 47 3.25 7.64 -4.50
CA LYS A 47 2.72 7.69 -5.85
C LYS A 47 1.39 8.43 -5.90
N LEU A 48 0.49 8.12 -4.97
CA LEU A 48 -0.80 8.79 -4.89
C LEU A 48 -0.65 10.27 -4.59
N LYS A 49 0.28 10.62 -3.72
CA LYS A 49 0.54 12.01 -3.37
C LYS A 49 1.01 12.78 -4.60
N ALA A 50 1.88 12.18 -5.40
CA ALA A 50 2.36 12.82 -6.63
C ALA A 50 1.22 13.04 -7.62
N ILE A 51 0.32 12.06 -7.76
CA ILE A 51 -0.82 12.16 -8.65
C ILE A 51 -1.77 13.27 -8.19
N LEU A 52 -2.06 13.31 -6.90
CA LEU A 52 -3.00 14.29 -6.36
C LEU A 52 -2.41 15.70 -6.28
N ALA A 53 -1.09 15.83 -6.29
CA ALA A 53 -0.42 17.11 -6.25
C ALA A 53 -0.48 17.85 -7.60
N GLU A 54 -0.81 17.15 -8.64
CA GLU A 54 -1.01 17.76 -9.94
C GLU A 54 -2.41 18.39 -10.03
#